data_6013e16b227920967328b3be9c7277f9
#
_entry.id   6013e16b227920967328b3be9c7277f9
#
_cell.length_a   1.000
_cell.length_b   1.000
_cell.length_c   1.000
_cell.angle_alpha   90.00
_cell.angle_beta   90.00
_cell.angle_gamma   90.00
#
_symmetry.space_group_name_H-M   'P 1'
#
loop_
_entity.id
_entity.type
_entity.pdbx_description
1 polymer ?
#
loop_
_entity_poly.entity_id
_entity_poly.type
_entity_poly.pdbx_seq_one_letter_code
_entity_poly.pdbx_strand_id
1 'polypeptide(L)'
;VKIQKVPFQISYYKGDELLISEKNGYGTYENGEINNHPQNFETLNFNLSPDEVLYGAGARALGMNRRGNRLMLYNRAHYGFETHAPLLNFTMPIVVSSKKYLIHFDNAPIGYLDLDSKKDNSLTYETVSGRKVYQVISGNSWEDLVKNYTDLTGKQPMLPRWSLGNFSSRFGYRTQQQTLETIEKFRAEKIPVDAIILDLYWFGKSIQGTLGNFA
;
A
#
# COMPACT_ATOMS: atom_id res chain seq x y z
N VAL A 1 -15.02 -14.05 17.86
CA VAL A 1 -13.67 -14.65 17.84
C VAL A 1 -13.71 -15.97 18.56
N LYS A 2 -13.12 -17.01 17.97
CA LYS A 2 -12.91 -18.31 18.64
C LYS A 2 -11.41 -18.55 18.74
N ILE A 3 -10.96 -19.01 19.91
CA ILE A 3 -9.55 -19.35 20.17
C ILE A 3 -9.47 -20.82 20.49
N GLN A 4 -8.81 -21.57 19.63
CA GLN A 4 -8.45 -22.96 19.88
C GLN A 4 -7.05 -22.97 20.53
N LYS A 5 -6.88 -23.75 21.61
CA LYS A 5 -5.63 -23.77 22.38
C LYS A 5 -4.62 -24.79 21.85
N VAL A 6 -5.10 -25.91 21.33
CA VAL A 6 -4.23 -27.00 20.85
C VAL A 6 -4.81 -27.62 19.57
N PRO A 7 -4.14 -27.45 18.42
CA PRO A 7 -3.10 -26.48 18.16
C PRO A 7 -3.63 -25.06 18.34
N PHE A 8 -2.76 -24.10 18.64
CA PHE A 8 -3.19 -22.71 18.82
C PHE A 8 -3.67 -22.13 17.47
N GLN A 9 -4.90 -21.59 17.47
CA GLN A 9 -5.51 -21.00 16.28
C GLN A 9 -6.54 -19.95 16.69
N ILE A 10 -6.55 -18.82 16.03
CA ILE A 10 -7.58 -17.79 16.17
C ILE A 10 -8.45 -17.78 14.92
N SER A 11 -9.76 -17.78 15.10
CA SER A 11 -10.75 -17.72 14.02
C SER A 11 -11.70 -16.54 14.25
N TYR A 12 -11.97 -15.80 13.19
CA TYR A 12 -12.79 -14.59 13.20
C TYR A 12 -14.11 -14.84 12.48
N TYR A 13 -15.21 -14.51 13.13
CA TYR A 13 -16.56 -14.76 12.66
C TYR A 13 -17.37 -13.46 12.62
N LYS A 14 -18.33 -13.42 11.70
CA LYS A 14 -19.41 -12.45 11.67
C LYS A 14 -20.72 -13.24 11.84
N GLY A 15 -21.34 -13.14 13.04
CA GLY A 15 -22.35 -14.12 13.42
C GLY A 15 -21.79 -15.54 13.40
N ASP A 16 -22.38 -16.41 12.60
CA ASP A 16 -21.95 -17.79 12.43
C ASP A 16 -21.02 -18.00 11.19
N GLU A 17 -20.87 -16.96 10.36
CA GLU A 17 -20.03 -17.01 9.17
C GLU A 17 -18.55 -16.86 9.54
N LEU A 18 -17.73 -17.86 9.17
CA LEU A 18 -16.27 -17.77 9.28
C LEU A 18 -15.74 -16.80 8.23
N LEU A 19 -15.15 -15.69 8.68
CA LEU A 19 -14.48 -14.73 7.82
C LEU A 19 -13.09 -15.21 7.44
N ILE A 20 -12.25 -15.46 8.46
CA ILE A 20 -10.87 -15.91 8.30
C ILE A 20 -10.38 -16.62 9.57
N SER A 21 -9.43 -17.51 9.41
CA SER A 21 -8.74 -18.16 10.54
C SER A 21 -7.24 -18.16 10.33
N GLU A 22 -6.47 -18.09 11.40
CA GLU A 22 -5.04 -18.34 11.35
C GLU A 22 -4.77 -19.78 10.88
N LYS A 23 -3.64 -19.97 10.19
CA LYS A 23 -3.08 -21.25 9.78
C LYS A 23 -1.75 -21.43 10.51
N ASN A 24 -1.70 -22.31 11.50
CA ASN A 24 -0.49 -22.62 12.27
C ASN A 24 0.11 -21.47 13.12
N GLY A 25 -0.62 -20.37 13.33
CA GLY A 25 -0.16 -19.24 14.14
C GLY A 25 1.11 -18.56 13.61
N TYR A 26 2.01 -18.19 14.52
CA TYR A 26 3.30 -17.61 14.19
C TYR A 26 4.28 -18.66 13.70
N GLY A 27 5.07 -18.29 12.69
CA GLY A 27 6.13 -19.12 12.16
C GLY A 27 7.38 -18.30 11.87
N THR A 28 8.45 -18.98 11.48
CA THR A 28 9.68 -18.39 10.97
C THR A 28 9.97 -18.95 9.58
N TYR A 29 10.53 -18.14 8.73
CA TYR A 29 11.03 -18.53 7.42
C TYR A 29 12.50 -18.09 7.34
N GLU A 30 13.38 -19.06 7.35
CA GLU A 30 14.81 -18.85 7.22
C GLU A 30 15.23 -18.81 5.75
N ASN A 31 16.37 -18.16 5.46
CA ASN A 31 16.91 -18.03 4.12
C ASN A 31 16.01 -17.28 3.12
N GLY A 32 15.21 -16.35 3.60
CA GLY A 32 14.55 -15.38 2.73
C GLY A 32 15.52 -14.30 2.26
N GLU A 33 15.08 -13.45 1.32
CA GLU A 33 15.89 -12.37 0.78
C GLU A 33 15.12 -11.06 0.66
N ILE A 34 15.81 -9.94 0.93
CA ILE A 34 15.38 -8.59 0.57
C ILE A 34 16.51 -7.92 -0.21
N ASN A 35 16.26 -7.51 -1.45
CA ASN A 35 17.26 -6.87 -2.32
C ASN A 35 18.59 -7.65 -2.41
N ASN A 36 18.52 -8.97 -2.55
CA ASN A 36 19.65 -9.92 -2.59
C ASN A 36 20.46 -10.00 -1.27
N HIS A 37 19.88 -9.57 -0.16
CA HIS A 37 20.46 -9.77 1.17
C HIS A 37 19.68 -10.85 1.92
N PRO A 38 20.34 -11.89 2.43
CA PRO A 38 19.67 -12.93 3.24
C PRO A 38 18.97 -12.34 4.46
N GLN A 39 17.76 -12.76 4.70
CA GLN A 39 16.93 -12.33 5.83
C GLN A 39 16.13 -13.49 6.40
N ASN A 40 15.97 -13.52 7.70
CA ASN A 40 14.98 -14.37 8.35
C ASN A 40 13.67 -13.59 8.49
N PHE A 41 12.57 -14.21 8.14
CA PHE A 41 11.24 -13.65 8.28
C PHE A 41 10.49 -14.32 9.44
N GLU A 42 9.75 -13.51 10.15
CA GLU A 42 8.68 -13.97 11.03
C GLU A 42 7.37 -13.91 10.26
N THR A 43 6.52 -14.91 10.41
CA THR A 43 5.33 -15.06 9.57
C THR A 43 4.05 -15.20 10.38
N LEU A 44 2.97 -14.69 9.81
CA LEU A 44 1.58 -14.96 10.21
C LEU A 44 0.85 -15.53 9.01
N ASN A 45 0.22 -16.68 9.21
CA ASN A 45 -0.45 -17.39 8.13
C ASN A 45 -1.95 -17.48 8.39
N PHE A 46 -2.74 -17.38 7.31
CA PHE A 46 -4.20 -17.44 7.36
C PHE A 46 -4.73 -18.36 6.27
N ASN A 47 -5.84 -19.02 6.56
CA ASN A 47 -6.57 -19.83 5.60
C ASN A 47 -7.49 -18.97 4.75
N LEU A 48 -7.45 -19.12 3.44
CA LEU A 48 -8.35 -18.49 2.48
C LEU A 48 -9.38 -19.47 1.97
N SER A 49 -10.57 -18.97 1.62
CA SER A 49 -11.53 -19.77 0.85
C SER A 49 -11.08 -19.90 -0.61
N PRO A 50 -11.41 -20.99 -1.32
CA PRO A 50 -10.95 -21.22 -2.69
C PRO A 50 -11.30 -20.08 -3.67
N ASP A 51 -12.51 -19.55 -3.58
CA ASP A 51 -13.04 -18.53 -4.52
C ASP A 51 -12.86 -17.08 -4.01
N GLU A 52 -12.08 -16.90 -2.96
CA GLU A 52 -11.89 -15.60 -2.34
C GLU A 52 -11.00 -14.70 -3.20
N VAL A 53 -11.50 -13.49 -3.50
CA VAL A 53 -10.75 -12.45 -4.22
C VAL A 53 -10.11 -11.52 -3.19
N LEU A 54 -8.86 -11.16 -3.43
CA LEU A 54 -8.09 -10.30 -2.54
C LEU A 54 -7.69 -8.99 -3.22
N TYR A 55 -7.86 -7.89 -2.51
CA TYR A 55 -7.52 -6.53 -2.92
C TYR A 55 -6.56 -5.89 -1.93
N GLY A 56 -6.05 -4.70 -2.25
CA GLY A 56 -5.20 -3.92 -1.32
C GLY A 56 -3.71 -3.99 -1.63
N ALA A 57 -2.88 -4.04 -0.58
CA ALA A 57 -1.41 -4.03 -0.63
C ALA A 57 -0.79 -2.76 -1.26
N GLY A 58 -1.55 -1.66 -1.40
CA GLY A 58 -1.08 -0.39 -1.97
C GLY A 58 -1.09 -0.33 -3.49
N ALA A 59 -0.33 0.62 -4.05
CA ALA A 59 -0.24 0.82 -5.49
C ALA A 59 0.61 -0.28 -6.14
N ARG A 60 0.04 -0.95 -7.15
CA ARG A 60 0.68 -2.06 -7.87
C ARG A 60 0.33 -2.02 -9.35
N ALA A 61 1.27 -2.35 -10.21
CA ALA A 61 1.06 -2.51 -11.65
C ALA A 61 0.42 -3.89 -11.97
N LEU A 62 -0.67 -4.21 -11.28
CA LEU A 62 -1.38 -5.50 -11.34
C LEU A 62 -2.89 -5.25 -11.46
N GLY A 63 -3.63 -6.27 -11.85
CA GLY A 63 -5.10 -6.26 -11.83
C GLY A 63 -5.66 -6.04 -10.42
N MET A 64 -6.95 -5.73 -10.31
CA MET A 64 -7.61 -5.48 -9.02
C MET A 64 -7.55 -6.68 -8.08
N ASN A 65 -7.75 -7.89 -8.60
CA ASN A 65 -7.52 -9.10 -7.84
C ASN A 65 -6.02 -9.32 -7.67
N ARG A 66 -5.56 -9.26 -6.44
CA ARG A 66 -4.15 -9.42 -6.05
C ARG A 66 -3.77 -10.87 -5.73
N ARG A 67 -4.75 -11.78 -5.64
CA ARG A 67 -4.50 -13.19 -5.33
C ARG A 67 -3.54 -13.81 -6.34
N GLY A 68 -2.68 -14.70 -5.87
CA GLY A 68 -1.62 -15.33 -6.68
C GLY A 68 -0.31 -14.54 -6.72
N ASN A 69 -0.19 -13.43 -5.99
CA ASN A 69 1.03 -12.61 -5.97
C ASN A 69 1.66 -12.58 -4.59
N ARG A 70 2.99 -12.50 -4.53
CA ARG A 70 3.77 -12.15 -3.35
C ARG A 70 4.31 -10.74 -3.51
N LEU A 71 3.87 -9.82 -2.65
CA LEU A 71 4.04 -8.37 -2.80
C LEU A 71 4.94 -7.82 -1.70
N MET A 72 6.02 -7.15 -2.10
CA MET A 72 6.93 -6.50 -1.14
C MET A 72 6.23 -5.33 -0.43
N LEU A 73 6.43 -5.24 0.88
CA LEU A 73 6.04 -4.12 1.72
C LEU A 73 7.29 -3.27 2.01
N TYR A 74 7.57 -2.33 1.12
CA TYR A 74 8.70 -1.42 1.22
C TYR A 74 8.38 -0.12 0.49
N ASN A 75 8.07 0.94 1.23
CA ASN A 75 7.83 2.26 0.66
C ASN A 75 9.15 2.91 0.27
N ARG A 76 9.43 2.97 -1.02
CA ARG A 76 10.60 3.63 -1.59
C ARG A 76 10.28 4.23 -2.95
N ALA A 77 11.04 5.22 -3.36
CA ALA A 77 10.96 5.74 -4.73
C ALA A 77 11.29 4.63 -5.74
N HIS A 78 10.52 4.58 -6.81
CA HIS A 78 10.72 3.68 -7.92
C HIS A 78 10.51 4.45 -9.23
N TYR A 79 11.49 4.37 -10.12
CA TYR A 79 11.45 5.02 -11.43
C TYR A 79 11.39 3.94 -12.52
N GLY A 80 10.89 4.32 -13.71
CA GLY A 80 10.72 3.37 -14.81
C GLY A 80 9.52 2.46 -14.59
N PHE A 81 8.34 3.06 -14.41
CA PHE A 81 7.09 2.32 -14.26
C PHE A 81 6.75 1.57 -15.54
N GLU A 82 6.88 0.26 -15.50
CA GLU A 82 6.53 -0.64 -16.58
C GLU A 82 5.38 -1.56 -16.14
N THR A 83 4.79 -2.25 -17.10
CA THR A 83 3.82 -3.32 -16.82
C THR A 83 4.45 -4.33 -15.86
N HIS A 84 3.71 -4.68 -14.81
CA HIS A 84 4.17 -5.56 -13.73
C HIS A 84 5.35 -5.04 -12.91
N ALA A 85 5.61 -3.72 -12.90
CA ALA A 85 6.57 -3.15 -11.96
C ALA A 85 6.28 -3.62 -10.53
N PRO A 86 7.27 -4.12 -9.79
CA PRO A 86 7.05 -4.74 -8.48
C PRO A 86 6.61 -3.74 -7.41
N LEU A 87 6.82 -2.46 -7.68
CA LEU A 87 6.55 -1.37 -6.76
C LEU A 87 6.15 -0.11 -7.52
N LEU A 88 5.14 0.62 -7.02
CA LEU A 88 4.72 1.95 -7.51
C LEU A 88 4.78 3.00 -6.38
N ASN A 89 5.94 3.13 -5.71
CA ASN A 89 6.25 4.08 -4.63
C ASN A 89 5.44 3.91 -3.33
N PHE A 90 4.35 3.16 -3.35
CA PHE A 90 3.41 3.13 -2.24
C PHE A 90 2.91 1.71 -1.95
N THR A 91 3.18 1.23 -0.74
CA THR A 91 2.68 -0.05 -0.23
C THR A 91 1.83 0.16 1.02
N MET A 92 0.88 -0.72 1.24
CA MET A 92 0.07 -0.75 2.46
C MET A 92 -0.02 -2.18 2.98
N PRO A 93 0.19 -2.42 4.28
CA PRO A 93 0.06 -3.73 4.88
C PRO A 93 -1.42 -4.07 5.17
N ILE A 94 -2.26 -3.94 4.15
CA ILE A 94 -3.70 -4.12 4.23
C ILE A 94 -4.14 -5.08 3.13
N VAL A 95 -4.92 -6.08 3.51
CA VAL A 95 -5.59 -7.01 2.59
C VAL A 95 -7.08 -6.90 2.78
N VAL A 96 -7.81 -6.68 1.70
CA VAL A 96 -9.27 -6.60 1.67
C VAL A 96 -9.83 -7.81 0.94
N SER A 97 -10.76 -8.52 1.56
CA SER A 97 -11.39 -9.71 1.00
C SER A 97 -12.75 -9.44 0.36
N SER A 98 -13.06 -10.18 -0.71
CA SER A 98 -14.40 -10.22 -1.31
C SER A 98 -15.51 -10.61 -0.32
N LYS A 99 -15.17 -11.23 0.81
CA LYS A 99 -16.07 -11.53 1.93
C LYS A 99 -16.38 -10.32 2.83
N LYS A 100 -15.95 -9.11 2.44
CA LYS A 100 -16.15 -7.87 3.20
C LYS A 100 -15.53 -7.89 4.58
N TYR A 101 -14.31 -8.41 4.69
CA TYR A 101 -13.40 -8.16 5.79
C TYR A 101 -12.08 -7.59 5.27
N LEU A 102 -11.36 -6.96 6.18
CA LEU A 102 -10.04 -6.39 5.94
C LEU A 102 -9.10 -6.85 7.06
N ILE A 103 -7.89 -7.22 6.70
CA ILE A 103 -6.81 -7.39 7.66
C ILE A 103 -5.83 -6.24 7.49
N HIS A 104 -5.56 -5.53 8.59
CA HIS A 104 -4.52 -4.53 8.69
C HIS A 104 -3.40 -5.09 9.55
N PHE A 105 -2.20 -5.23 8.99
CA PHE A 105 -0.99 -5.60 9.72
C PHE A 105 -0.33 -4.33 10.23
N ASP A 106 -0.60 -3.98 11.49
CA ASP A 106 -0.09 -2.76 12.13
C ASP A 106 1.37 -2.95 12.55
N ASN A 107 2.24 -3.02 11.54
CA ASN A 107 3.66 -3.28 11.69
C ASN A 107 4.45 -2.56 10.59
N ALA A 108 5.50 -1.82 10.96
CA ALA A 108 6.24 -0.94 10.06
C ALA A 108 7.44 -1.58 9.33
N PRO A 109 8.09 -2.65 9.83
CA PRO A 109 9.27 -3.21 9.18
C PRO A 109 9.00 -3.75 7.79
N ILE A 110 10.07 -3.85 7.00
CA ILE A 110 10.04 -4.43 5.66
C ILE A 110 9.57 -5.89 5.73
N GLY A 111 8.83 -6.30 4.71
CA GLY A 111 8.33 -7.66 4.60
C GLY A 111 7.61 -7.92 3.29
N TYR A 112 6.72 -8.89 3.31
CA TYR A 112 5.90 -9.26 2.17
C TYR A 112 4.47 -9.62 2.60
N LEU A 113 3.56 -9.46 1.65
CA LEU A 113 2.24 -10.11 1.66
C LEU A 113 2.24 -11.16 0.56
N ASP A 114 2.23 -12.41 0.93
CA ASP A 114 1.99 -13.52 0.00
C ASP A 114 0.49 -13.82 -0.03
N LEU A 115 -0.14 -13.46 -1.13
CA LEU A 115 -1.56 -13.58 -1.36
C LEU A 115 -1.86 -14.85 -2.16
N ASP A 116 -1.51 -16.01 -1.61
CA ASP A 116 -1.70 -17.32 -2.26
C ASP A 116 -0.87 -17.53 -3.53
N SER A 117 0.39 -17.07 -3.54
CA SER A 117 1.27 -17.24 -4.70
C SER A 117 1.58 -18.72 -4.99
N LYS A 118 1.52 -19.57 -3.96
CA LYS A 118 1.73 -21.03 -4.04
C LYS A 118 0.46 -21.81 -4.38
N LYS A 119 -0.71 -21.15 -4.47
CA LYS A 119 -2.01 -21.76 -4.76
C LYS A 119 -2.41 -22.85 -3.75
N ASP A 120 -2.11 -22.62 -2.48
CA ASP A 120 -2.45 -23.52 -1.35
C ASP A 120 -3.55 -22.96 -0.45
N ASN A 121 -4.27 -21.93 -0.94
CA ASN A 121 -5.32 -21.20 -0.22
C ASN A 121 -4.82 -20.57 1.07
N SER A 122 -3.66 -19.95 1.04
CA SER A 122 -3.10 -19.24 2.19
C SER A 122 -2.77 -17.78 1.90
N LEU A 123 -2.96 -16.94 2.91
CA LEU A 123 -2.41 -15.60 3.01
C LEU A 123 -1.28 -15.64 4.03
N THR A 124 -0.10 -15.19 3.64
CA THR A 124 1.05 -15.09 4.55
C THR A 124 1.52 -13.63 4.64
N TYR A 125 1.59 -13.12 5.86
CA TYR A 125 2.31 -11.89 6.16
C TYR A 125 3.71 -12.26 6.64
N GLU A 126 4.73 -11.69 6.02
CA GLU A 126 6.14 -11.90 6.33
C GLU A 126 6.77 -10.59 6.76
N THR A 127 7.56 -10.59 7.83
CA THR A 127 8.25 -9.39 8.33
C THR A 127 9.61 -9.76 8.91
N VAL A 128 10.59 -8.85 8.76
CA VAL A 128 11.94 -9.06 9.34
C VAL A 128 11.97 -8.82 10.85
N SER A 129 10.96 -8.13 11.40
CA SER A 129 10.88 -7.80 12.83
C SER A 129 9.54 -7.17 13.20
N GLY A 130 9.43 -6.65 14.43
CA GLY A 130 8.33 -5.81 14.87
C GLY A 130 7.34 -6.53 15.78
N ARG A 131 6.23 -5.85 16.09
CA ARG A 131 5.26 -6.29 17.10
C ARG A 131 4.29 -7.37 16.63
N LYS A 132 4.16 -7.57 15.31
CA LYS A 132 3.24 -8.56 14.70
C LYS A 132 1.79 -8.38 15.13
N VAL A 133 1.38 -7.15 15.30
CA VAL A 133 -0.01 -6.79 15.60
C VAL A 133 -0.79 -6.77 14.29
N TYR A 134 -1.97 -7.34 14.29
CA TYR A 134 -2.91 -7.21 13.20
C TYR A 134 -4.34 -6.99 13.72
N GLN A 135 -5.17 -6.35 12.91
CA GLN A 135 -6.59 -6.14 13.19
C GLN A 135 -7.41 -6.79 12.06
N VAL A 136 -8.50 -7.43 12.44
CA VAL A 136 -9.50 -7.93 11.49
C VAL A 136 -10.76 -7.07 11.62
N ILE A 137 -11.09 -6.37 10.55
CA ILE A 137 -12.25 -5.49 10.45
C ILE A 137 -13.25 -6.10 9.48
N SER A 138 -14.54 -6.04 9.78
CA SER A 138 -15.61 -6.51 8.89
C SER A 138 -16.68 -5.45 8.69
N GLY A 139 -17.44 -5.58 7.59
CA GLY A 139 -18.59 -4.72 7.29
C GLY A 139 -19.76 -5.51 6.71
N ASN A 140 -20.98 -4.98 6.77
CA ASN A 140 -22.14 -5.55 6.08
C ASN A 140 -22.15 -5.19 4.60
N SER A 141 -21.60 -4.03 4.27
CA SER A 141 -21.37 -3.54 2.92
C SER A 141 -19.91 -3.09 2.76
N TRP A 142 -19.52 -2.67 1.58
CA TRP A 142 -18.20 -2.08 1.34
C TRP A 142 -18.05 -0.73 2.06
N GLU A 143 -19.11 0.06 2.09
CA GLU A 143 -19.16 1.34 2.81
C GLU A 143 -18.98 1.13 4.30
N ASP A 144 -19.68 0.14 4.89
CA ASP A 144 -19.54 -0.25 6.29
C ASP A 144 -18.10 -0.67 6.62
N LEU A 145 -17.50 -1.49 5.75
CA LEU A 145 -16.12 -1.94 5.93
C LEU A 145 -15.14 -0.76 5.97
N VAL A 146 -15.25 0.16 4.99
CA VAL A 146 -14.42 1.36 4.94
C VAL A 146 -14.68 2.26 6.13
N LYS A 147 -15.94 2.46 6.52
CA LYS A 147 -16.30 3.24 7.70
C LYS A 147 -15.67 2.66 8.96
N ASN A 148 -15.82 1.36 9.20
CA ASN A 148 -15.27 0.70 10.38
C ASN A 148 -13.75 0.76 10.41
N TYR A 149 -13.10 0.64 9.26
CA TYR A 149 -11.65 0.82 9.14
C TYR A 149 -11.22 2.26 9.45
N THR A 150 -11.91 3.26 8.89
CA THR A 150 -11.57 4.68 9.13
C THR A 150 -11.95 5.16 10.51
N ASP A 151 -12.93 4.55 11.17
CA ASP A 151 -13.21 4.79 12.59
C ASP A 151 -12.05 4.31 13.50
N LEU A 152 -11.34 3.25 13.09
CA LEU A 152 -10.16 2.75 13.79
C LEU A 152 -8.90 3.59 13.51
N THR A 153 -8.67 3.97 12.24
CA THR A 153 -7.41 4.58 11.79
C THR A 153 -7.44 6.10 11.67
N GLY A 154 -8.61 6.69 11.77
CA GLY A 154 -8.87 8.10 11.51
C GLY A 154 -9.43 8.36 10.12
N LYS A 155 -10.17 9.44 9.99
CA LYS A 155 -10.79 9.88 8.74
C LYS A 155 -9.93 10.91 8.03
N GLN A 156 -9.83 10.80 6.72
CA GLN A 156 -9.19 11.81 5.90
C GLN A 156 -9.98 13.12 5.98
N PRO A 157 -9.33 14.28 6.19
CA PRO A 157 -9.99 15.57 6.11
C PRO A 157 -10.49 15.84 4.69
N MET A 158 -11.57 16.59 4.56
CA MET A 158 -12.06 17.04 3.25
C MET A 158 -11.00 17.91 2.57
N LEU A 159 -10.59 17.52 1.40
CA LEU A 159 -9.63 18.26 0.59
C LEU A 159 -10.29 19.48 -0.07
N PRO A 160 -9.59 20.60 -0.24
CA PRO A 160 -10.08 21.72 -1.04
C PRO A 160 -10.23 21.30 -2.51
N ARG A 161 -11.24 21.84 -3.19
CA ARG A 161 -11.58 21.42 -4.55
C ARG A 161 -10.41 21.52 -5.55
N TRP A 162 -9.61 22.57 -5.43
CA TRP A 162 -8.46 22.78 -6.32
C TRP A 162 -7.40 21.66 -6.22
N SER A 163 -7.28 20.98 -5.07
CA SER A 163 -6.34 19.88 -4.90
C SER A 163 -6.72 18.60 -5.66
N LEU A 164 -7.93 18.57 -6.22
CA LEU A 164 -8.42 17.49 -7.10
C LEU A 164 -8.32 17.85 -8.59
N GLY A 165 -7.70 19.00 -8.89
CA GLY A 165 -7.57 19.52 -10.23
C GLY A 165 -6.26 19.14 -10.93
N ASN A 166 -5.87 19.97 -11.90
CA ASN A 166 -4.67 19.76 -12.71
C ASN A 166 -3.42 20.34 -12.05
N PHE A 167 -2.50 19.48 -11.67
CA PHE A 167 -1.17 19.83 -11.16
C PHE A 167 -0.16 19.64 -12.29
N SER A 168 0.25 20.72 -12.93
CA SER A 168 1.24 20.67 -13.99
C SER A 168 2.64 20.54 -13.40
N SER A 169 3.28 19.39 -13.62
CA SER A 169 4.64 19.11 -13.21
C SER A 169 5.51 18.90 -14.43
N ARG A 170 6.72 19.44 -14.41
CA ARG A 170 7.76 19.09 -15.38
C ARG A 170 9.14 19.27 -14.77
N PHE A 171 10.05 18.47 -15.23
CA PHE A 171 11.46 18.60 -14.97
C PHE A 171 11.99 19.84 -15.71
N GLY A 172 12.13 20.97 -15.00
CA GLY A 172 12.73 22.17 -15.59
C GLY A 172 11.90 23.46 -15.60
N TYR A 173 11.05 23.74 -14.62
CA TYR A 173 10.66 25.11 -14.30
C TYR A 173 11.81 25.76 -13.53
N ARG A 174 12.71 26.45 -14.26
CA ARG A 174 14.02 26.88 -13.72
C ARG A 174 14.04 28.27 -13.15
N THR A 175 13.10 29.13 -13.54
CA THR A 175 13.02 30.52 -13.11
C THR A 175 11.58 30.93 -12.83
N GLN A 176 11.41 31.93 -11.98
CA GLN A 176 10.11 32.54 -11.73
C GLN A 176 9.46 33.04 -13.05
N GLN A 177 10.23 33.70 -13.92
CA GLN A 177 9.74 34.19 -15.20
C GLN A 177 9.19 33.05 -16.05
N GLN A 178 9.93 31.96 -16.22
CA GLN A 178 9.48 30.80 -17.00
C GLN A 178 8.21 30.17 -16.41
N THR A 179 8.08 30.12 -15.09
CA THR A 179 6.89 29.60 -14.42
C THR A 179 5.67 30.47 -14.71
N LEU A 180 5.81 31.80 -14.60
CA LEU A 180 4.73 32.75 -14.90
C LEU A 180 4.29 32.67 -16.35
N GLU A 181 5.22 32.70 -17.31
CA GLU A 181 4.95 32.53 -18.74
C GLU A 181 4.20 31.24 -19.04
N THR A 182 4.56 30.13 -18.34
CA THR A 182 3.86 28.85 -18.49
C THR A 182 2.41 28.97 -18.02
N ILE A 183 2.16 29.57 -16.86
CA ILE A 183 0.80 29.78 -16.34
C ILE A 183 -0.03 30.64 -17.28
N GLU A 184 0.56 31.74 -17.78
CA GLU A 184 -0.09 32.64 -18.74
C GLU A 184 -0.47 31.90 -20.02
N LYS A 185 0.40 31.00 -20.51
CA LYS A 185 0.11 30.16 -21.67
C LYS A 185 -1.05 29.19 -21.42
N PHE A 186 -1.09 28.52 -20.26
CA PHE A 186 -2.24 27.70 -19.87
C PHE A 186 -3.55 28.50 -19.91
N ARG A 187 -3.52 29.75 -19.39
CA ARG A 187 -4.69 30.64 -19.39
C ARG A 187 -5.10 31.08 -20.80
N ALA A 188 -4.14 31.44 -21.62
CA ALA A 188 -4.38 31.87 -23.00
C ALA A 188 -5.01 30.77 -23.85
N GLU A 189 -4.53 29.52 -23.67
CA GLU A 189 -5.04 28.36 -24.36
C GLU A 189 -6.30 27.75 -23.69
N LYS A 190 -6.79 28.40 -22.61
CA LYS A 190 -7.96 27.95 -21.83
C LYS A 190 -7.82 26.51 -21.30
N ILE A 191 -6.61 26.08 -21.01
CA ILE A 191 -6.33 24.79 -20.38
C ILE A 191 -6.38 24.98 -18.87
N PRO A 192 -7.28 24.28 -18.15
CA PRO A 192 -7.36 24.38 -16.69
C PRO A 192 -6.05 23.94 -16.03
N VAL A 193 -5.58 24.73 -15.08
CA VAL A 193 -4.44 24.42 -14.20
C VAL A 193 -4.74 24.95 -12.82
N ASP A 194 -4.54 24.14 -11.80
CA ASP A 194 -4.82 24.47 -10.40
C ASP A 194 -3.53 24.69 -9.62
N ALA A 195 -2.46 24.01 -10.01
CA ALA A 195 -1.15 24.16 -9.38
C ALA A 195 -0.01 23.89 -10.37
N ILE A 196 1.14 24.47 -10.09
CA ILE A 196 2.43 24.16 -10.74
C ILE A 196 3.34 23.52 -9.69
N ILE A 197 3.95 22.39 -10.05
CA ILE A 197 4.95 21.73 -9.21
C ILE A 197 6.32 22.13 -9.71
N LEU A 198 7.08 22.82 -8.85
CA LEU A 198 8.48 23.14 -9.11
C LEU A 198 9.31 21.93 -8.73
N ASP A 199 9.82 21.23 -9.73
CA ASP A 199 10.68 20.07 -9.56
C ASP A 199 12.14 20.50 -9.31
N LEU A 200 13.08 19.61 -9.46
CA LEU A 200 14.48 19.66 -9.02
C LEU A 200 15.25 20.97 -9.19
N TYR A 201 14.85 21.87 -10.09
CA TYR A 201 15.56 23.11 -10.35
C TYR A 201 15.13 24.32 -9.50
N TRP A 202 14.15 24.19 -8.61
CA TRP A 202 13.69 25.32 -7.79
C TRP A 202 14.74 25.79 -6.77
N PHE A 203 15.69 24.96 -6.41
CA PHE A 203 16.74 25.24 -5.44
C PHE A 203 18.13 25.53 -6.05
N GLY A 204 18.22 25.80 -7.37
CA GLY A 204 19.49 26.19 -7.97
C GLY A 204 19.62 25.90 -9.45
N LYS A 205 20.75 26.30 -10.01
CA LYS A 205 21.05 26.22 -11.45
C LYS A 205 21.42 24.81 -11.91
N SER A 206 21.82 23.94 -10.99
CA SER A 206 22.28 22.59 -11.26
C SER A 206 21.75 21.63 -10.21
N ILE A 207 21.47 20.40 -10.61
CA ILE A 207 21.13 19.32 -9.68
C ILE A 207 22.36 18.94 -8.85
N GLN A 208 23.54 18.95 -9.46
CA GLN A 208 24.78 18.61 -8.76
C GLN A 208 25.18 19.73 -7.80
N GLY A 209 25.37 19.38 -6.54
CA GLY A 209 25.84 20.26 -5.49
C GLY A 209 24.79 21.24 -4.94
N THR A 210 23.57 21.28 -5.48
CA THR A 210 22.49 22.16 -5.02
C THR A 210 21.25 21.41 -4.54
N LEU A 211 21.14 20.12 -4.79
CA LEU A 211 20.02 19.29 -4.38
C LEU A 211 19.87 19.31 -2.84
N GLY A 212 18.68 19.71 -2.36
CA GLY A 212 18.41 19.87 -0.94
C GLY A 212 18.93 21.16 -0.30
N ASN A 213 19.48 22.07 -1.09
CA ASN A 213 19.87 23.41 -0.61
C ASN A 213 18.67 24.34 -0.63
N PHE A 214 18.32 24.90 0.54
CA PHE A 214 17.19 25.81 0.74
C PHE A 214 17.64 27.26 0.94
N ALA A 215 18.86 27.62 0.59
CA ALA A 215 19.40 28.97 0.69
C ALA A 215 19.04 29.85 -0.50
#